data_ba15b9f88562a696e24caa90754227af
#
_entry.id   ba15b9f88562a696e24caa90754227af
#
_cell.length_a   1.000
_cell.length_b   1.000
_cell.length_c   1.000
_cell.angle_alpha   90.00
_cell.angle_beta   90.00
_cell.angle_gamma   90.00
#
_symmetry.space_group_name_H-M   'P 1'
#
loop_
_entity.id
_entity.type
_entity.pdbx_description
1 polymer ?
#
loop_
_entity_poly.entity_id
_entity_poly.type
_entity_poly.pdbx_seq_one_letter_code
_entity_poly.pdbx_strand_id
1 'polypeptide(L)'
;MKEPLLDLHLCKGLGDTICSTPTLRKLFFAYGKKISVLTDHPYIFKNNQYVDIIFDTSETSRESLEEGYELLVSFAPNIENQYKLGLIHNLMDIRQFHASGLGFNLLPEECGVDFTPDEWEPIQNLPDKFVLIHPVQSWASRTWDGEKWKLLTRMLNDNGIAVVSIGKSSSEIGFHMVQKPVFDFPIKLGLNLMNQTTISQTWWLIQKSLSFVTMDSGLLHLAGSTDSQIIQLGSSINWRLRAPFRNGVQDYKYHYIDGDCKIACASDMRYGVREWNSIRGIPPLVGCLENKKEFLCHPSVSQVFNKINEIIK
;
A
#
# COMPACT_ATOMS: atom_id res chain seq x y z
N MET A 1 -13.57 -23.85 -24.12
CA MET A 1 -13.59 -22.52 -23.46
C MET A 1 -12.18 -22.25 -22.99
N LYS A 2 -11.69 -21.04 -23.14
CA LYS A 2 -10.39 -20.63 -22.58
C LYS A 2 -10.44 -20.59 -21.06
N GLU A 3 -9.29 -20.80 -20.41
CA GLU A 3 -9.18 -20.72 -18.95
C GLU A 3 -9.13 -19.27 -18.51
N PRO A 4 -9.83 -18.86 -17.41
CA PRO A 4 -9.82 -17.48 -16.94
C PRO A 4 -8.47 -17.13 -16.33
N LEU A 5 -7.94 -15.97 -16.71
CA LEU A 5 -6.68 -15.42 -16.20
C LEU A 5 -6.87 -13.97 -15.81
N LEU A 6 -6.63 -13.64 -14.53
CA LEU A 6 -6.58 -12.26 -14.06
C LEU A 6 -5.28 -11.63 -14.50
N ASP A 7 -5.38 -10.65 -15.40
CA ASP A 7 -4.26 -9.97 -15.98
C ASP A 7 -3.96 -8.67 -15.21
N LEU A 8 -2.86 -8.66 -14.50
CA LEU A 8 -2.37 -7.54 -13.68
C LEU A 8 -1.10 -6.89 -14.25
N HIS A 9 -0.73 -7.16 -15.51
CA HIS A 9 0.51 -6.65 -16.11
C HIS A 9 0.63 -5.11 -16.08
N LEU A 10 -0.48 -4.39 -15.98
CA LEU A 10 -0.53 -2.94 -15.82
C LEU A 10 -0.48 -2.47 -14.37
N CYS A 11 -0.67 -3.37 -13.41
CA CYS A 11 -0.65 -3.09 -11.97
C CYS A 11 0.78 -3.20 -11.44
N LYS A 12 1.64 -2.24 -11.79
CA LYS A 12 3.06 -2.24 -11.42
C LYS A 12 3.33 -1.99 -9.94
N GLY A 13 2.34 -1.51 -9.20
CA GLY A 13 2.46 -1.22 -7.77
C GLY A 13 2.11 -2.43 -6.90
N LEU A 14 2.95 -2.72 -5.89
CA LEU A 14 2.65 -3.75 -4.88
C LEU A 14 1.26 -3.56 -4.25
N GLY A 15 0.89 -2.30 -3.96
CA GLY A 15 -0.41 -1.97 -3.38
C GLY A 15 -1.58 -2.35 -4.28
N ASP A 16 -1.47 -2.06 -5.58
CA ASP A 16 -2.49 -2.42 -6.57
C ASP A 16 -2.66 -3.94 -6.65
N THR A 17 -1.54 -4.66 -6.71
CA THR A 17 -1.55 -6.13 -6.74
C THR A 17 -2.23 -6.72 -5.51
N ILE A 18 -1.93 -6.24 -4.30
CA ILE A 18 -2.59 -6.70 -3.07
C ILE A 18 -4.08 -6.36 -3.11
N CYS A 19 -4.45 -5.16 -3.54
CA CYS A 19 -5.83 -4.70 -3.62
C CYS A 19 -6.66 -5.39 -4.71
N SER A 20 -6.04 -6.12 -5.63
CA SER A 20 -6.76 -6.95 -6.62
C SER A 20 -7.21 -8.30 -6.07
N THR A 21 -6.71 -8.74 -4.91
CA THR A 21 -7.03 -10.06 -4.35
C THR A 21 -8.51 -10.27 -4.01
N PRO A 22 -9.29 -9.26 -3.55
CA PRO A 22 -10.75 -9.40 -3.44
C PRO A 22 -11.44 -9.66 -4.79
N THR A 23 -10.93 -9.04 -5.86
CA THR A 23 -11.44 -9.28 -7.22
C THR A 23 -11.15 -10.72 -7.69
N LEU A 24 -9.95 -11.23 -7.41
CA LEU A 24 -9.60 -12.61 -7.67
C LEU A 24 -10.54 -13.58 -6.96
N ARG A 25 -10.83 -13.35 -5.67
CA ARG A 25 -11.80 -14.15 -4.92
C ARG A 25 -13.20 -14.09 -5.55
N LYS A 26 -13.64 -12.92 -6.00
CA LYS A 26 -14.92 -12.75 -6.69
C LYS A 26 -14.97 -13.55 -8.00
N LEU A 27 -13.89 -13.54 -8.77
CA LEU A 27 -13.75 -14.34 -9.99
C LEU A 27 -13.81 -15.84 -9.69
N PHE A 28 -13.12 -16.32 -8.65
CA PHE A 28 -13.17 -17.72 -8.23
C PHE A 28 -14.62 -18.19 -8.02
N PHE A 29 -15.42 -17.42 -7.29
CA PHE A 29 -16.83 -17.76 -7.08
C PHE A 29 -17.67 -17.63 -8.35
N ALA A 30 -17.39 -16.66 -9.21
CA ALA A 30 -18.14 -16.49 -10.47
C ALA A 30 -17.86 -17.59 -11.49
N TYR A 31 -16.63 -18.04 -11.60
CA TYR A 31 -16.23 -19.11 -12.53
C TYR A 31 -16.35 -20.52 -11.93
N GLY A 32 -16.49 -20.65 -10.61
CA GLY A 32 -16.54 -21.94 -9.90
C GLY A 32 -15.24 -22.74 -9.95
N LYS A 33 -14.11 -22.10 -10.23
CA LYS A 33 -12.78 -22.70 -10.32
C LYS A 33 -11.68 -21.70 -9.99
N LYS A 34 -10.48 -22.21 -9.70
CA LYS A 34 -9.29 -21.38 -9.49
C LYS A 34 -8.94 -20.58 -10.74
N ILE A 35 -8.36 -19.43 -10.53
CA ILE A 35 -8.05 -18.42 -11.55
C ILE A 35 -6.54 -18.32 -11.70
N SER A 36 -6.03 -18.37 -12.92
CA SER A 36 -4.63 -18.06 -13.18
C SER A 36 -4.36 -16.56 -13.08
N VAL A 37 -3.14 -16.14 -12.76
CA VAL A 37 -2.78 -14.72 -12.57
C VAL A 37 -1.49 -14.39 -13.33
N LEU A 38 -1.48 -13.27 -14.05
CA LEU A 38 -0.29 -12.67 -14.65
C LEU A 38 0.09 -11.41 -13.88
N THR A 39 1.30 -11.31 -13.30
CA THR A 39 1.67 -10.24 -12.36
C THR A 39 3.17 -10.00 -12.28
N ASP A 40 3.57 -8.76 -11.93
CA ASP A 40 4.96 -8.40 -11.53
C ASP A 40 5.29 -8.81 -10.08
N HIS A 41 4.29 -9.26 -9.32
CA HIS A 41 4.44 -9.60 -7.89
C HIS A 41 3.94 -11.03 -7.57
N PRO A 42 4.53 -12.07 -8.18
CA PRO A 42 4.06 -13.45 -8.06
C PRO A 42 4.00 -13.95 -6.61
N TYR A 43 4.88 -13.45 -5.74
CA TYR A 43 4.95 -13.81 -4.33
C TYR A 43 3.70 -13.40 -3.52
N ILE A 44 2.86 -12.48 -4.02
CA ILE A 44 1.57 -12.13 -3.38
C ILE A 44 0.57 -13.28 -3.48
N PHE A 45 0.66 -14.05 -4.54
CA PHE A 45 -0.31 -15.09 -4.85
C PHE A 45 0.16 -16.52 -4.52
N LYS A 46 1.42 -16.68 -4.11
CA LYS A 46 2.09 -17.98 -3.90
C LYS A 46 1.25 -18.97 -3.07
N ASN A 47 0.64 -18.51 -1.98
CA ASN A 47 -0.16 -19.33 -1.07
C ASN A 47 -1.65 -18.97 -1.14
N ASN A 48 -2.10 -18.30 -2.20
CA ASN A 48 -3.50 -17.90 -2.32
C ASN A 48 -4.36 -19.07 -2.80
N GLN A 49 -5.38 -19.45 -2.00
CA GLN A 49 -6.24 -20.61 -2.26
C GLN A 49 -7.08 -20.51 -3.54
N TYR A 50 -7.27 -19.32 -4.08
CA TYR A 50 -8.08 -19.05 -5.26
C TYR A 50 -7.28 -19.10 -6.57
N VAL A 51 -5.94 -19.22 -6.47
CA VAL A 51 -5.04 -19.20 -7.62
C VAL A 51 -4.74 -20.61 -8.11
N ASP A 52 -4.74 -20.77 -9.44
CA ASP A 52 -4.29 -21.98 -10.14
C ASP A 52 -2.82 -21.87 -10.54
N ILE A 53 -2.52 -21.05 -11.53
CA ILE A 53 -1.16 -20.83 -12.05
C ILE A 53 -0.80 -19.36 -11.89
N ILE A 54 0.46 -19.10 -11.50
CA ILE A 54 1.02 -17.75 -11.42
C ILE A 54 2.03 -17.59 -12.54
N PHE A 55 1.82 -16.58 -13.39
CA PHE A 55 2.74 -16.15 -14.44
C PHE A 55 3.43 -14.87 -14.02
N ASP A 56 4.76 -14.88 -14.00
CA ASP A 56 5.59 -13.70 -13.78
C ASP A 56 5.74 -12.93 -15.10
N THR A 57 5.45 -11.64 -15.10
CA THR A 57 5.60 -10.78 -16.29
C THR A 57 7.05 -10.64 -16.76
N SER A 58 8.03 -10.94 -15.91
CA SER A 58 9.45 -10.97 -16.27
C SER A 58 9.83 -12.19 -17.11
N GLU A 59 9.04 -13.27 -17.04
CA GLU A 59 9.29 -14.55 -17.69
C GLU A 59 8.28 -14.89 -18.78
N THR A 60 7.07 -14.36 -18.67
CA THR A 60 5.93 -14.71 -19.53
C THR A 60 5.34 -13.44 -20.16
N SER A 61 5.31 -13.40 -21.49
CA SER A 61 4.63 -12.30 -22.19
C SER A 61 3.11 -12.51 -22.19
N ARG A 62 2.38 -11.40 -22.13
CA ARG A 62 0.91 -11.41 -22.18
C ARG A 62 0.39 -12.07 -23.45
N GLU A 63 1.01 -11.77 -24.59
CA GLU A 63 0.63 -12.25 -25.91
C GLU A 63 0.72 -13.79 -26.00
N SER A 64 1.69 -14.40 -25.33
CA SER A 64 1.85 -15.85 -25.32
C SER A 64 0.70 -16.58 -24.61
N LEU A 65 -0.05 -15.87 -23.76
CA LEU A 65 -1.18 -16.45 -23.01
C LEU A 65 -2.52 -16.30 -23.72
N GLU A 66 -2.62 -15.44 -24.74
CA GLU A 66 -3.88 -15.14 -25.44
C GLU A 66 -4.52 -16.35 -26.15
N GLU A 67 -3.74 -17.35 -26.55
CA GLU A 67 -4.30 -18.55 -27.19
C GLU A 67 -5.01 -19.47 -26.19
N GLY A 68 -4.44 -19.65 -24.97
CA GLY A 68 -4.93 -20.57 -23.96
C GLY A 68 -5.89 -19.95 -22.95
N TYR A 69 -5.81 -18.64 -22.73
CA TYR A 69 -6.50 -17.97 -21.63
C TYR A 69 -7.46 -16.88 -22.11
N GLU A 70 -8.55 -16.72 -21.35
CA GLU A 70 -9.42 -15.55 -21.37
C GLU A 70 -8.80 -14.47 -20.44
N LEU A 71 -8.23 -13.42 -21.02
CA LEU A 71 -7.56 -12.39 -20.27
C LEU A 71 -8.56 -11.41 -19.62
N LEU A 72 -8.70 -11.51 -18.32
CA LEU A 72 -9.56 -10.67 -17.48
C LEU A 72 -8.73 -9.48 -16.96
N VAL A 73 -8.72 -8.38 -17.70
CA VAL A 73 -7.91 -7.20 -17.37
C VAL A 73 -8.64 -6.35 -16.35
N SER A 74 -8.19 -6.37 -15.10
CA SER A 74 -8.81 -5.58 -14.02
C SER A 74 -8.60 -4.07 -14.20
N PHE A 75 -7.57 -3.71 -14.92
CA PHE A 75 -7.22 -2.35 -15.27
C PHE A 75 -7.53 -2.17 -16.76
N ALA A 76 -8.77 -1.82 -17.09
CA ALA A 76 -9.18 -1.68 -18.50
C ALA A 76 -8.45 -0.50 -19.17
N PRO A 77 -7.49 -0.74 -20.04
CA PRO A 77 -6.78 0.32 -20.70
C PRO A 77 -7.39 0.61 -22.06
N ASN A 78 -8.17 1.62 -22.13
CA ASN A 78 -8.18 2.39 -23.36
C ASN A 78 -7.07 3.46 -23.21
N ILE A 79 -6.06 3.44 -24.05
CA ILE A 79 -4.87 4.31 -23.95
C ILE A 79 -5.24 5.81 -23.85
N GLU A 80 -6.33 6.23 -24.48
CA GLU A 80 -6.92 7.56 -24.30
C GLU A 80 -7.44 7.83 -22.89
N ASN A 81 -7.74 6.80 -22.13
CA ASN A 81 -8.32 6.89 -20.78
C ASN A 81 -7.31 6.68 -19.65
N GLN A 82 -6.04 6.37 -19.91
CA GLN A 82 -5.05 6.19 -18.83
C GLN A 82 -4.95 7.41 -17.90
N TYR A 83 -5.07 8.62 -18.45
CA TYR A 83 -5.14 9.84 -17.66
C TYR A 83 -6.42 9.94 -16.83
N LYS A 84 -7.56 9.53 -17.38
CA LYS A 84 -8.85 9.51 -16.69
C LYS A 84 -8.88 8.38 -15.64
N LEU A 85 -8.25 7.25 -15.91
CA LEU A 85 -8.15 6.12 -14.99
C LEU A 85 -7.26 6.45 -13.78
N GLY A 86 -6.16 7.14 -13.96
CA GLY A 86 -5.34 7.63 -12.84
C GLY A 86 -6.12 8.56 -11.90
N LEU A 87 -7.06 9.35 -12.44
CA LEU A 87 -7.98 10.15 -11.64
C LEU A 87 -8.98 9.28 -10.88
N ILE A 88 -9.61 8.34 -11.57
CA ILE A 88 -10.60 7.43 -10.96
C ILE A 88 -9.98 6.61 -9.83
N HIS A 89 -8.76 6.13 -10.01
CA HIS A 89 -7.99 5.42 -9.00
C HIS A 89 -7.83 6.21 -7.69
N ASN A 90 -7.71 7.53 -7.75
CA ASN A 90 -7.63 8.39 -6.57
C ASN A 90 -8.99 8.90 -6.05
N LEU A 91 -10.08 8.62 -6.77
CA LEU A 91 -11.43 9.08 -6.44
C LEU A 91 -12.34 7.96 -5.92
N MET A 92 -11.90 6.70 -5.98
CA MET A 92 -12.67 5.56 -5.49
C MET A 92 -11.81 4.62 -4.65
N ASP A 93 -12.46 3.73 -3.93
CA ASP A 93 -11.76 2.66 -3.21
C ASP A 93 -10.95 1.80 -4.19
N ILE A 94 -9.69 1.57 -3.88
CA ILE A 94 -8.76 0.89 -4.77
C ILE A 94 -9.17 -0.57 -5.05
N ARG A 95 -9.80 -1.25 -4.10
CA ARG A 95 -10.29 -2.63 -4.29
C ARG A 95 -11.50 -2.64 -5.20
N GLN A 96 -12.41 -1.70 -4.99
CA GLN A 96 -13.56 -1.50 -5.87
C GLN A 96 -13.14 -1.12 -7.28
N PHE A 97 -12.06 -0.34 -7.42
CA PHE A 97 -11.51 0.02 -8.72
C PHE A 97 -11.14 -1.23 -9.55
N HIS A 98 -10.44 -2.20 -8.95
CA HIS A 98 -10.09 -3.46 -9.61
C HIS A 98 -11.33 -4.29 -9.97
N ALA A 99 -12.30 -4.39 -9.06
CA ALA A 99 -13.51 -5.15 -9.28
C ALA A 99 -14.41 -4.54 -10.36
N SER A 100 -14.56 -3.21 -10.36
CA SER A 100 -15.41 -2.50 -11.32
C SER A 100 -14.88 -2.58 -12.75
N GLY A 101 -13.56 -2.68 -12.93
CA GLY A 101 -12.94 -2.92 -14.24
C GLY A 101 -13.38 -4.24 -14.90
N LEU A 102 -13.84 -5.20 -14.10
CA LEU A 102 -14.39 -6.49 -14.55
C LEU A 102 -15.91 -6.60 -14.36
N GLY A 103 -16.60 -5.50 -14.09
CA GLY A 103 -18.05 -5.45 -13.96
C GLY A 103 -18.58 -5.92 -12.60
N PHE A 104 -17.73 -6.07 -11.56
CA PHE A 104 -18.14 -6.47 -10.23
C PHE A 104 -18.25 -5.26 -9.27
N ASN A 105 -19.16 -5.41 -8.30
CA ASN A 105 -19.19 -4.59 -7.11
C ASN A 105 -18.80 -5.44 -5.90
N LEU A 106 -17.95 -4.89 -5.02
CA LEU A 106 -17.59 -5.50 -3.75
C LEU A 106 -18.47 -4.96 -2.63
N LEU A 107 -19.04 -5.85 -1.83
CA LEU A 107 -19.64 -5.48 -0.56
C LEU A 107 -18.55 -5.24 0.49
N PRO A 108 -18.82 -4.52 1.60
CA PRO A 108 -17.81 -4.28 2.64
C PRO A 108 -17.12 -5.56 3.15
N GLU A 109 -17.87 -6.64 3.33
CA GLU A 109 -17.36 -7.94 3.74
C GLU A 109 -16.47 -8.62 2.69
N GLU A 110 -16.58 -8.21 1.43
CA GLU A 110 -15.78 -8.70 0.31
C GLU A 110 -14.50 -7.87 0.09
N CYS A 111 -14.35 -6.71 0.75
CA CYS A 111 -13.23 -5.78 0.53
C CYS A 111 -11.93 -6.17 1.26
N GLY A 112 -11.95 -7.19 2.13
CA GLY A 112 -10.74 -7.68 2.77
C GLY A 112 -9.75 -8.28 1.77
N VAL A 113 -8.46 -7.93 1.88
CA VAL A 113 -7.40 -8.47 1.03
C VAL A 113 -7.00 -9.88 1.47
N ASP A 114 -6.63 -10.72 0.50
CA ASP A 114 -6.20 -12.09 0.75
C ASP A 114 -4.69 -12.20 0.59
N PHE A 115 -4.01 -12.45 1.68
CA PHE A 115 -2.59 -12.79 1.67
C PHE A 115 -2.31 -13.86 2.72
N THR A 116 -1.62 -14.92 2.34
CA THR A 116 -1.16 -15.99 3.22
C THR A 116 0.36 -16.00 3.19
N PRO A 117 1.03 -15.67 4.31
CA PRO A 117 2.50 -15.68 4.37
C PRO A 117 3.06 -17.10 4.33
N ASP A 118 4.34 -17.21 3.98
CA ASP A 118 5.14 -18.39 4.31
C ASP A 118 5.30 -18.51 5.83
N GLU A 119 5.79 -19.64 6.32
CA GLU A 119 6.07 -19.84 7.74
C GLU A 119 7.02 -18.75 8.28
N TRP A 120 6.87 -18.45 9.59
CA TRP A 120 7.71 -17.48 10.25
C TRP A 120 9.17 -17.94 10.32
N GLU A 121 10.05 -17.18 9.71
CA GLU A 121 11.49 -17.31 9.84
C GLU A 121 12.00 -16.27 10.86
N PRO A 122 12.62 -16.69 11.98
CA PRO A 122 13.10 -15.77 13.00
C PRO A 122 14.11 -14.76 12.48
N ILE A 123 13.93 -13.51 12.83
CA ILE A 123 14.84 -12.41 12.49
C ILE A 123 15.77 -12.16 13.69
N GLN A 124 17.07 -12.17 13.42
CA GLN A 124 18.08 -11.95 14.44
C GLN A 124 17.92 -10.57 15.11
N ASN A 125 18.07 -10.54 16.43
CA ASN A 125 17.96 -9.31 17.26
C ASN A 125 16.60 -8.60 17.19
N LEU A 126 15.53 -9.26 16.74
CA LEU A 126 14.20 -8.68 16.77
C LEU A 126 13.77 -8.49 18.24
N PRO A 127 13.39 -7.27 18.67
CA PRO A 127 12.85 -7.04 20.00
C PRO A 127 11.52 -7.78 20.22
N ASP A 128 11.25 -8.24 21.44
CA ASP A 128 9.98 -8.91 21.79
C ASP A 128 8.77 -7.97 21.63
N LYS A 129 8.96 -6.70 21.94
CA LYS A 129 7.94 -5.65 21.83
C LYS A 129 8.50 -4.47 21.05
N PHE A 130 7.87 -4.09 19.97
CA PHE A 130 8.35 -3.00 19.10
C PHE A 130 7.21 -2.30 18.37
N VAL A 131 7.44 -1.05 18.04
CA VAL A 131 6.68 -0.31 17.05
C VAL A 131 7.34 -0.50 15.68
N LEU A 132 6.57 -0.90 14.69
CA LEU A 132 7.05 -1.07 13.32
C LEU A 132 6.79 0.20 12.53
N ILE A 133 7.80 0.71 11.81
CA ILE A 133 7.66 1.89 10.96
C ILE A 133 8.02 1.59 9.51
N HIS A 134 7.30 2.24 8.58
CA HIS A 134 7.57 2.18 7.13
C HIS A 134 7.83 3.59 6.60
N PRO A 135 9.08 4.07 6.64
CA PRO A 135 9.38 5.48 6.50
C PRO A 135 9.43 6.00 5.06
N VAL A 136 9.69 5.14 4.06
CA VAL A 136 9.93 5.58 2.68
C VAL A 136 8.85 5.08 1.74
N GLN A 137 8.30 5.98 0.93
CA GLN A 137 7.27 5.71 -0.07
C GLN A 137 7.71 6.21 -1.47
N SER A 138 6.96 5.81 -2.48
CA SER A 138 7.26 6.18 -3.87
C SER A 138 6.93 7.64 -4.22
N TRP A 139 6.09 8.33 -3.44
CA TRP A 139 5.64 9.69 -3.72
C TRP A 139 5.94 10.62 -2.54
N ALA A 140 6.35 11.85 -2.82
CA ALA A 140 6.69 12.82 -1.78
C ALA A 140 5.52 13.10 -0.82
N SER A 141 4.29 13.25 -1.32
CA SER A 141 3.11 13.46 -0.48
C SER A 141 2.72 12.27 0.40
N ARG A 142 3.32 11.12 0.15
CA ARG A 142 3.17 9.88 0.92
C ARG A 142 4.45 9.50 1.67
N THR A 143 5.41 10.44 1.76
CA THR A 143 6.66 10.24 2.50
C THR A 143 6.75 11.29 3.59
N TRP A 144 6.60 10.86 4.84
CA TRP A 144 6.76 11.75 5.98
C TRP A 144 8.23 12.14 6.13
N ASP A 145 8.48 13.36 6.61
CA ASP A 145 9.83 13.93 6.72
C ASP A 145 10.77 13.03 7.53
N GLY A 146 12.00 12.84 7.03
CA GLY A 146 13.01 11.97 7.65
C GLY A 146 13.39 12.40 9.06
N GLU A 147 13.48 13.71 9.35
CA GLU A 147 13.77 14.20 10.68
C GLU A 147 12.62 13.98 11.66
N LYS A 148 11.37 14.01 11.15
CA LYS A 148 10.19 13.63 11.95
C LYS A 148 10.25 12.15 12.34
N TRP A 149 10.63 11.24 11.43
CA TRP A 149 10.84 9.83 11.74
C TRP A 149 11.93 9.61 12.78
N LYS A 150 13.07 10.31 12.66
CA LYS A 150 14.17 10.24 13.63
C LYS A 150 13.73 10.73 15.01
N LEU A 151 12.99 11.85 15.06
CA LEU A 151 12.48 12.39 16.31
C LEU A 151 11.47 11.45 16.96
N LEU A 152 10.53 10.90 16.20
CA LEU A 152 9.57 9.90 16.70
C LEU A 152 10.30 8.70 17.31
N THR A 153 11.31 8.18 16.61
CA THR A 153 12.09 7.03 17.08
C THR A 153 12.82 7.32 18.38
N ARG A 154 13.42 8.50 18.52
CA ARG A 154 14.04 8.94 19.80
C ARG A 154 13.02 9.00 20.92
N MET A 155 11.87 9.65 20.69
CA MET A 155 10.82 9.76 21.70
C MET A 155 10.31 8.37 22.14
N LEU A 156 10.16 7.42 21.22
CA LEU A 156 9.77 6.05 21.56
C LEU A 156 10.85 5.34 22.38
N ASN A 157 12.10 5.40 21.97
CA ASN A 157 13.23 4.80 22.68
C ASN A 157 13.41 5.38 24.08
N ASP A 158 13.28 6.70 24.24
CA ASP A 158 13.37 7.39 25.55
C ASP A 158 12.24 6.93 26.51
N ASN A 159 11.16 6.37 25.97
CA ASN A 159 10.06 5.75 26.71
C ASN A 159 10.14 4.21 26.77
N GLY A 160 11.29 3.61 26.43
CA GLY A 160 11.52 2.17 26.50
C GLY A 160 10.84 1.35 25.42
N ILE A 161 10.40 1.99 24.32
CA ILE A 161 9.71 1.32 23.21
C ILE A 161 10.70 1.15 22.06
N ALA A 162 11.02 -0.09 21.72
CA ALA A 162 11.88 -0.40 20.59
C ALA A 162 11.20 -0.08 19.26
N VAL A 163 12.00 0.34 18.27
CA VAL A 163 11.53 0.65 16.92
C VAL A 163 12.23 -0.24 15.89
N VAL A 164 11.44 -0.79 14.97
CA VAL A 164 11.92 -1.57 13.82
C VAL A 164 11.47 -0.85 12.55
N SER A 165 12.37 -0.67 11.59
CA SER A 165 12.06 -0.06 10.29
C SER A 165 12.10 -1.10 9.17
N ILE A 166 11.11 -1.04 8.26
CA ILE A 166 10.99 -1.93 7.11
C ILE A 166 10.70 -1.15 5.83
N GLY A 167 10.76 -1.83 4.71
CA GLY A 167 10.44 -1.30 3.37
C GLY A 167 11.67 -1.26 2.47
N LYS A 168 11.53 -0.57 1.34
CA LYS A 168 12.60 -0.32 0.40
C LYS A 168 13.28 1.01 0.71
N SER A 169 14.60 1.09 0.56
CA SER A 169 15.31 2.37 0.64
C SER A 169 14.99 3.25 -0.58
N SER A 170 15.28 4.54 -0.48
CA SER A 170 15.02 5.48 -1.58
C SER A 170 15.79 5.16 -2.86
N SER A 171 16.92 4.45 -2.76
CA SER A 171 17.68 3.98 -3.93
C SER A 171 17.01 2.82 -4.67
N GLU A 172 16.19 2.03 -3.96
CA GLU A 172 15.52 0.84 -4.49
C GLU A 172 14.10 1.14 -5.01
N ILE A 173 13.55 2.30 -4.65
CA ILE A 173 12.21 2.69 -5.10
C ILE A 173 12.32 3.34 -6.47
N GLY A 174 11.65 2.78 -7.46
CA GLY A 174 11.47 3.40 -8.77
C GLY A 174 10.58 4.64 -8.66
N PHE A 175 11.20 5.82 -8.76
CA PHE A 175 10.45 7.06 -8.77
C PHE A 175 10.04 7.41 -10.20
N HIS A 176 8.76 7.38 -10.45
CA HIS A 176 8.22 7.86 -11.72
C HIS A 176 8.13 9.39 -11.81
N MET A 177 8.23 10.10 -10.68
CA MET A 177 8.16 11.56 -10.64
C MET A 177 8.91 12.15 -9.45
N VAL A 178 9.92 13.00 -9.73
CA VAL A 178 10.56 13.95 -8.81
C VAL A 178 11.45 13.42 -7.67
N GLN A 179 12.26 14.31 -7.17
CA GLN A 179 13.36 14.11 -6.21
C GLN A 179 13.15 13.00 -5.16
N LYS A 180 14.04 12.03 -5.20
CA LYS A 180 14.09 10.95 -4.20
C LYS A 180 14.22 11.55 -2.80
N PRO A 181 13.28 11.31 -1.89
CA PRO A 181 13.51 11.65 -0.49
C PRO A 181 14.67 10.79 0.00
N VAL A 182 15.78 11.41 0.30
CA VAL A 182 16.92 10.72 0.92
C VAL A 182 16.55 10.51 2.39
N PHE A 183 16.19 9.28 2.73
CA PHE A 183 16.01 8.89 4.10
C PHE A 183 16.93 7.72 4.40
N ASP A 184 17.91 7.97 5.25
CA ASP A 184 18.76 6.95 5.83
C ASP A 184 18.37 6.79 7.31
N PHE A 185 17.78 5.64 7.64
CA PHE A 185 17.38 5.39 9.01
C PHE A 185 18.62 5.04 9.85
N PRO A 186 18.95 5.83 10.88
CA PRO A 186 20.16 5.59 11.64
C PRO A 186 20.03 4.27 12.43
N ILE A 187 20.89 3.31 12.15
CA ILE A 187 20.97 1.99 12.83
C ILE A 187 21.00 2.14 14.37
N LYS A 188 21.60 3.23 14.86
CA LYS A 188 21.68 3.52 16.32
C LYS A 188 20.33 3.85 16.98
N LEU A 189 19.30 4.13 16.23
CA LEU A 189 17.98 4.50 16.77
C LEU A 189 16.98 3.33 16.80
N GLY A 190 17.31 2.19 16.18
CA GLY A 190 16.43 1.03 16.15
C GLY A 190 16.96 -0.07 15.22
N LEU A 191 16.25 -1.19 15.14
CA LEU A 191 16.58 -2.27 14.22
C LEU A 191 16.16 -1.87 12.80
N ASN A 192 17.14 -1.72 11.91
CA ASN A 192 16.92 -1.38 10.52
C ASN A 192 16.86 -2.65 9.66
N LEU A 193 15.67 -2.97 9.15
CA LEU A 193 15.42 -4.09 8.24
C LEU A 193 15.02 -3.61 6.83
N MET A 194 15.31 -2.37 6.48
CA MET A 194 15.11 -1.83 5.13
C MET A 194 15.88 -2.68 4.10
N ASN A 195 15.23 -3.08 3.01
CA ASN A 195 15.73 -3.97 1.96
C ASN A 195 16.13 -5.40 2.42
N GLN A 196 15.77 -5.82 3.63
CA GLN A 196 16.23 -7.09 4.22
C GLN A 196 15.12 -8.10 4.45
N THR A 197 13.86 -7.74 4.24
CA THR A 197 12.72 -8.62 4.51
C THR A 197 12.05 -9.08 3.22
N THR A 198 11.62 -10.34 3.19
CA THR A 198 10.63 -10.83 2.23
C THR A 198 9.26 -10.24 2.55
N ILE A 199 8.30 -10.40 1.64
CA ILE A 199 6.92 -9.95 1.90
C ILE A 199 6.27 -10.75 3.02
N SER A 200 6.56 -12.06 3.14
CA SER A 200 6.09 -12.91 4.22
C SER A 200 6.68 -12.51 5.57
N GLN A 201 7.98 -12.23 5.64
CA GLN A 201 8.61 -11.70 6.85
C GLN A 201 8.04 -10.32 7.22
N THR A 202 7.80 -9.46 6.23
CA THR A 202 7.16 -8.15 6.44
C THR A 202 5.76 -8.32 7.04
N TRP A 203 4.96 -9.25 6.53
CA TRP A 203 3.63 -9.56 7.08
C TRP A 203 3.73 -9.99 8.55
N TRP A 204 4.66 -10.90 8.88
CA TRP A 204 4.87 -11.36 10.24
C TRP A 204 5.35 -10.25 11.18
N LEU A 205 6.22 -9.34 10.72
CA LEU A 205 6.64 -8.17 11.49
C LEU A 205 5.45 -7.25 11.79
N ILE A 206 4.58 -7.01 10.82
CA ILE A 206 3.36 -6.24 11.00
C ILE A 206 2.47 -6.94 12.05
N GLN A 207 2.23 -8.24 11.90
CA GLN A 207 1.39 -9.04 12.80
C GLN A 207 1.90 -9.06 14.25
N LYS A 208 3.22 -9.07 14.43
CA LYS A 208 3.88 -9.15 15.75
C LYS A 208 4.11 -7.79 16.41
N SER A 209 4.02 -6.70 15.67
CA SER A 209 4.27 -5.36 16.19
C SER A 209 3.17 -4.90 17.18
N LEU A 210 3.53 -4.05 18.13
CA LEU A 210 2.57 -3.35 18.98
C LEU A 210 1.67 -2.41 18.18
N SER A 211 2.26 -1.76 17.18
CA SER A 211 1.56 -0.98 16.16
C SER A 211 2.42 -0.83 14.90
N PHE A 212 1.79 -0.74 13.76
CA PHE A 212 2.42 -0.47 12.47
C PHE A 212 2.13 0.95 12.01
N VAL A 213 3.16 1.78 11.92
CA VAL A 213 3.03 3.19 11.49
C VAL A 213 3.50 3.32 10.04
N THR A 214 2.61 3.77 9.18
CA THR A 214 2.89 3.92 7.74
C THR A 214 2.08 5.06 7.14
N MET A 215 2.39 5.41 5.92
CA MET A 215 1.55 6.24 5.07
C MET A 215 0.75 5.38 4.09
N ASP A 216 0.03 5.98 3.14
CA ASP A 216 -0.61 5.28 2.03
C ASP A 216 0.44 4.56 1.17
N SER A 217 0.44 3.24 1.21
CA SER A 217 1.48 2.39 0.61
C SER A 217 1.00 0.95 0.40
N GLY A 218 1.77 0.17 -0.38
CA GLY A 218 1.52 -1.26 -0.54
C GLY A 218 1.49 -2.02 0.80
N LEU A 219 2.34 -1.65 1.76
CA LEU A 219 2.38 -2.31 3.07
C LEU A 219 1.19 -1.94 3.97
N LEU A 220 0.55 -0.78 3.77
CA LEU A 220 -0.72 -0.46 4.41
C LEU A 220 -1.79 -1.49 4.02
N HIS A 221 -1.87 -1.82 2.72
CA HIS A 221 -2.83 -2.80 2.22
C HIS A 221 -2.50 -4.21 2.71
N LEU A 222 -1.21 -4.58 2.73
CA LEU A 222 -0.76 -5.85 3.30
C LEU A 222 -1.18 -5.99 4.77
N ALA A 223 -1.03 -4.92 5.56
CA ALA A 223 -1.46 -4.88 6.96
C ALA A 223 -2.96 -5.14 7.13
N GLY A 224 -3.76 -4.91 6.09
CA GLY A 224 -5.17 -5.26 6.06
C GLY A 224 -5.47 -6.74 6.20
N SER A 225 -4.51 -7.63 5.88
CA SER A 225 -4.63 -9.09 6.10
C SER A 225 -4.09 -9.54 7.46
N THR A 226 -3.66 -8.63 8.33
CA THR A 226 -3.20 -8.91 9.70
C THR A 226 -4.22 -8.46 10.75
N ASP A 227 -4.00 -8.82 12.02
CA ASP A 227 -4.79 -8.33 13.16
C ASP A 227 -4.07 -7.23 13.96
N SER A 228 -3.04 -6.61 13.41
CA SER A 228 -2.22 -5.59 14.08
C SER A 228 -2.96 -4.25 14.20
N GLN A 229 -2.50 -3.40 15.12
CA GLN A 229 -2.88 -1.99 15.19
C GLN A 229 -2.19 -1.23 14.06
N ILE A 230 -2.95 -0.53 13.22
CA ILE A 230 -2.42 0.27 12.11
C ILE A 230 -2.58 1.74 12.40
N ILE A 231 -1.51 2.51 12.24
CA ILE A 231 -1.53 3.97 12.28
C ILE A 231 -1.15 4.48 10.89
N GLN A 232 -2.11 5.00 10.16
CA GLN A 232 -1.85 5.66 8.88
C GLN A 232 -1.67 7.16 9.09
N LEU A 233 -0.57 7.69 8.59
CA LEU A 233 -0.30 9.13 8.60
C LEU A 233 -0.98 9.80 7.40
N GLY A 234 -1.45 11.02 7.60
CA GLY A 234 -2.12 11.84 6.61
C GLY A 234 -1.30 12.07 5.35
N SER A 235 -1.97 12.08 4.21
CA SER A 235 -1.41 12.33 2.89
C SER A 235 -2.38 13.15 2.04
N SER A 236 -1.99 13.45 0.81
CA SER A 236 -2.86 14.13 -0.16
C SER A 236 -4.03 13.28 -0.66
N ILE A 237 -4.08 11.99 -0.34
CA ILE A 237 -5.13 11.05 -0.75
C ILE A 237 -6.14 10.87 0.38
N ASN A 238 -7.42 10.79 0.04
CA ASN A 238 -8.45 10.49 1.00
C ASN A 238 -8.24 9.08 1.60
N TRP A 239 -7.96 9.04 2.88
CA TRP A 239 -7.64 7.82 3.60
C TRP A 239 -8.73 6.73 3.50
N ARG A 240 -10.02 7.11 3.42
CA ARG A 240 -11.14 6.17 3.30
C ARG A 240 -11.08 5.32 2.02
N LEU A 241 -10.43 5.82 0.99
CA LEU A 241 -10.21 5.10 -0.26
C LEU A 241 -9.04 4.11 -0.20
N ARG A 242 -8.30 4.10 0.91
CA ARG A 242 -7.09 3.30 1.11
C ARG A 242 -7.12 2.46 2.39
N ALA A 243 -7.88 2.88 3.40
CA ALA A 243 -7.98 2.18 4.67
C ALA A 243 -8.37 0.71 4.47
N PRO A 244 -7.69 -0.23 5.12
CA PRO A 244 -7.98 -1.65 4.97
C PRO A 244 -9.37 -2.01 5.51
N PHE A 245 -9.95 -3.05 4.94
CA PHE A 245 -11.13 -3.71 5.49
C PHE A 245 -10.73 -4.99 6.20
N ARG A 246 -11.31 -5.23 7.37
CA ARG A 246 -11.15 -6.45 8.15
C ARG A 246 -12.52 -6.88 8.66
N ASN A 247 -12.92 -8.12 8.38
CA ASN A 247 -14.23 -8.66 8.79
C ASN A 247 -15.41 -7.74 8.39
N GLY A 248 -15.35 -7.14 7.21
CA GLY A 248 -16.37 -6.20 6.72
C GLY A 248 -16.32 -4.80 7.35
N VAL A 249 -15.33 -4.52 8.20
CA VAL A 249 -15.18 -3.25 8.91
C VAL A 249 -13.89 -2.54 8.48
N GLN A 250 -14.03 -1.29 8.03
CA GLN A 250 -12.89 -0.49 7.60
C GLN A 250 -12.05 0.03 8.77
N ASP A 251 -12.68 0.37 9.88
CA ASP A 251 -12.04 1.07 11.00
C ASP A 251 -11.53 0.12 12.12
N TYR A 252 -11.51 -1.20 11.90
CA TYR A 252 -11.07 -2.16 12.90
C TYR A 252 -9.57 -2.10 13.14
N LYS A 253 -9.16 -1.73 14.37
CA LYS A 253 -7.75 -1.52 14.75
C LYS A 253 -6.97 -0.63 13.79
N TYR A 254 -7.65 0.36 13.22
CA TYR A 254 -7.08 1.30 12.27
C TYR A 254 -7.26 2.74 12.77
N HIS A 255 -6.19 3.50 12.73
CA HIS A 255 -6.13 4.87 13.23
C HIS A 255 -5.53 5.76 12.14
N TYR A 256 -6.27 6.79 11.76
CA TYR A 256 -5.79 7.79 10.82
C TYR A 256 -5.44 9.09 11.56
N ILE A 257 -4.26 9.64 11.27
CA ILE A 257 -3.79 10.88 11.87
C ILE A 257 -3.53 11.92 10.80
N ASP A 258 -4.39 12.93 10.74
CA ASP A 258 -4.20 14.08 9.87
C ASP A 258 -3.20 15.08 10.43
N GLY A 259 -2.60 15.87 9.51
CA GLY A 259 -1.99 17.15 9.82
C GLY A 259 -3.04 18.27 9.96
N ASP A 260 -2.60 19.51 9.79
CA ASP A 260 -3.47 20.70 9.90
C ASP A 260 -4.40 20.85 8.69
N CYS A 261 -3.99 20.39 7.49
CA CYS A 261 -4.80 20.41 6.29
C CYS A 261 -5.70 19.18 6.20
N LYS A 262 -6.99 19.40 6.03
CA LYS A 262 -8.01 18.35 5.89
C LYS A 262 -8.38 18.09 4.42
N ILE A 263 -7.73 18.75 3.48
CA ILE A 263 -8.01 18.63 2.06
C ILE A 263 -7.25 17.43 1.51
N ALA A 264 -7.97 16.41 1.06
CA ALA A 264 -7.40 15.29 0.33
C ALA A 264 -7.27 15.68 -1.16
N CYS A 265 -6.36 16.59 -1.47
CA CYS A 265 -6.30 17.28 -2.76
C CYS A 265 -6.05 16.34 -3.95
N ALA A 266 -5.36 15.22 -3.78
CA ALA A 266 -5.18 14.22 -4.84
C ALA A 266 -6.45 13.37 -5.08
N SER A 267 -7.39 13.38 -4.15
CA SER A 267 -8.70 12.73 -4.26
C SER A 267 -9.85 13.72 -4.45
N ASP A 268 -9.56 14.94 -4.87
CA ASP A 268 -10.56 15.98 -5.10
C ASP A 268 -10.46 16.46 -6.55
N MET A 269 -11.54 16.28 -7.31
CA MET A 269 -11.60 16.68 -8.72
C MET A 269 -11.30 18.15 -8.96
N ARG A 270 -11.55 19.02 -7.98
CA ARG A 270 -11.24 20.47 -8.09
C ARG A 270 -9.74 20.73 -8.20
N TYR A 271 -8.91 19.86 -7.58
CA TYR A 271 -7.47 19.98 -7.54
C TYR A 271 -6.77 18.93 -8.43
N GLY A 272 -7.18 17.67 -8.34
CA GLY A 272 -6.53 16.55 -9.01
C GLY A 272 -6.59 16.63 -10.53
N VAL A 273 -7.72 17.08 -11.11
CA VAL A 273 -7.87 17.19 -12.58
C VAL A 273 -7.00 18.27 -13.17
N ARG A 274 -6.91 19.42 -12.51
CA ARG A 274 -6.03 20.52 -12.98
C ARG A 274 -4.58 20.10 -13.02
N GLU A 275 -4.17 19.26 -12.12
CA GLU A 275 -2.78 18.97 -11.92
C GLU A 275 -2.24 17.76 -12.64
N TRP A 276 -3.06 16.79 -12.97
CA TRP A 276 -2.72 15.80 -13.99
C TRP A 276 -2.56 16.44 -15.37
N ASN A 277 -3.33 17.47 -15.68
CA ASN A 277 -3.23 18.19 -16.93
C ASN A 277 -2.13 19.24 -16.95
N SER A 278 -1.72 19.75 -15.83
CA SER A 278 -0.59 20.67 -15.77
C SER A 278 0.74 19.96 -15.86
N ILE A 279 0.73 18.72 -16.11
CA ILE A 279 1.47 17.89 -16.39
C ILE A 279 2.33 17.49 -16.62
N ARG A 280 2.22 17.12 -16.50
CA ARG A 280 3.15 16.63 -16.40
C ARG A 280 3.78 17.08 -15.31
N GLY A 281 3.29 17.34 -14.33
CA GLY A 281 3.49 17.41 -13.51
C GLY A 281 3.58 17.60 -12.38
N ILE A 282 3.17 17.79 -11.64
CA ILE A 282 3.56 17.92 -10.48
C ILE A 282 2.64 18.18 -9.60
N PRO A 283 1.85 18.07 -9.01
CA PRO A 283 1.66 18.27 -7.86
C PRO A 283 0.66 17.77 -7.25
N PRO A 284 -0.25 17.55 -6.61
CA PRO A 284 -0.26 17.45 -5.15
C PRO A 284 0.46 16.20 -4.64
N LEU A 285 1.04 15.47 -5.55
CA LEU A 285 1.80 14.25 -5.21
C LEU A 285 3.24 14.56 -4.79
N VAL A 286 3.76 15.72 -5.20
CA VAL A 286 5.14 16.12 -4.95
C VAL A 286 5.31 17.46 -4.28
N GLY A 287 4.24 18.23 -4.12
CA GLY A 287 4.23 19.50 -3.42
C GLY A 287 2.88 19.78 -2.77
N CYS A 288 2.86 20.50 -1.70
CA CYS A 288 1.61 20.96 -1.09
C CYS A 288 1.06 22.16 -1.88
N LEU A 289 -0.23 22.16 -2.16
CA LEU A 289 -0.89 23.27 -2.87
C LEU A 289 -0.93 24.55 -2.05
N GLU A 290 -1.02 24.41 -0.73
CA GLU A 290 -1.18 25.51 0.21
C GLU A 290 0.18 25.98 0.81
N ASN A 291 1.19 25.12 0.76
CA ASN A 291 2.50 25.41 1.34
C ASN A 291 3.62 24.82 0.49
N LYS A 292 4.51 25.68 0.00
CA LYS A 292 5.64 25.27 -0.85
C LYS A 292 6.76 24.52 -0.11
N LYS A 293 6.77 24.54 1.24
CA LYS A 293 7.87 24.02 2.05
C LYS A 293 7.60 22.62 2.61
N GLU A 294 6.35 22.34 2.99
CA GLU A 294 5.97 21.07 3.65
C GLU A 294 4.53 20.70 3.34
N PHE A 295 4.22 19.43 3.47
CA PHE A 295 2.86 18.91 3.31
C PHE A 295 2.05 19.15 4.58
N LEU A 296 1.09 20.08 4.55
CA LEU A 296 0.24 20.41 5.69
C LEU A 296 -0.71 19.26 6.10
N CYS A 297 -0.91 18.26 5.24
CA CYS A 297 -1.66 17.04 5.57
C CYS A 297 -0.84 16.04 6.42
N HIS A 298 0.49 16.22 6.51
CA HIS A 298 1.34 15.38 7.34
C HIS A 298 1.21 15.75 8.82
N PRO A 299 0.97 14.80 9.74
CA PRO A 299 0.85 15.08 11.16
C PRO A 299 2.17 15.53 11.80
N SER A 300 2.06 16.15 12.96
CA SER A 300 3.21 16.41 13.82
C SER A 300 3.69 15.12 14.51
N VAL A 301 4.95 15.13 14.93
CA VAL A 301 5.53 13.99 15.68
C VAL A 301 4.79 13.72 16.99
N SER A 302 4.38 14.79 17.69
CA SER A 302 3.64 14.65 18.96
C SER A 302 2.27 13.99 18.78
N GLN A 303 1.55 14.28 17.69
CA GLN A 303 0.28 13.62 17.39
C GLN A 303 0.48 12.10 17.20
N VAL A 304 1.51 11.71 16.43
CA VAL A 304 1.83 10.30 16.16
C VAL A 304 2.27 9.60 17.45
N PHE A 305 3.19 10.19 18.20
CA PHE A 305 3.69 9.65 19.46
C PHE A 305 2.57 9.45 20.48
N ASN A 306 1.69 10.44 20.66
CA ASN A 306 0.56 10.33 21.58
C ASN A 306 -0.40 9.21 21.19
N LYS A 307 -0.68 9.05 19.89
CA LYS A 307 -1.53 7.96 19.40
C LYS A 307 -0.90 6.58 19.64
N ILE A 308 0.40 6.43 19.42
CA ILE A 308 1.11 5.18 19.73
C ILE A 308 0.97 4.86 21.22
N ASN A 309 1.22 5.82 22.10
CA ASN A 309 1.11 5.61 23.55
C ASN A 309 -0.32 5.30 24.03
N GLU A 310 -1.33 5.84 23.35
CA GLU A 310 -2.73 5.51 23.62
C GLU A 310 -3.05 4.03 23.30
N ILE A 311 -2.48 3.53 22.20
CA ILE A 311 -2.75 2.17 21.68
C ILE A 311 -2.02 1.10 22.48
N ILE A 312 -0.79 1.38 22.95
CA ILE A 312 0.07 0.37 23.59
C ILE A 312 -0.07 0.30 25.11
N LYS A 313 -0.85 1.18 25.72
CA LYS A 313 -1.23 1.13 27.15
C LYS A 313 -2.31 0.09 27.40
#